data_93a2ceaec6ce1356fe7608f9bebf11dc
#
_entry.id   93a2ceaec6ce1356fe7608f9bebf11dc
#
_cell.length_a   1.000
_cell.length_b   1.000
_cell.length_c   1.000
_cell.angle_alpha   90.00
_cell.angle_beta   90.00
_cell.angle_gamma   90.00
#
_symmetry.space_group_name_H-M   'P 1'
#
loop_
_entity.id
_entity.type
_entity.pdbx_description
1 polymer ?
#
loop_
_entity_poly.entity_id
_entity_poly.type
_entity_poly.pdbx_seq_one_letter_code
_entity_poly.pdbx_strand_id
1 'polypeptide(L)'
;MWESLATTRRSDRVLHGAAKLLNLMVGAIALPVWLLGQRLRDPLRRLLARLDTDPAPLPVAQPRERSMDALMADLEAIPHGLRHSEAAIVRKGLADISSFVLAQQREAANLGYSYPAQFSDHVLLGADDEHIAATVGLQEAAGRPGLIIVHGLFSSRRFDYVRQIAVHAYYEWGFNVLALDLRSFGLTNLTSQAPTTVGWKEGQDVVAAGRYLMQLGATTVGALGISLGGSAVLGACDAGEADETLDGGILAVSPPADVKAMARRLSRRLPRSHPAYAINRGFWAMLTSRIREAGWEGIEDFVDPVERVSAAYYGIEAEELWRRASAKERIADARVPVLVLHPEDDQIIPMEHARMLEEAANGNDLVRVWTLPGGGHGAIDAVDRDWFYAVARGFFERWARYGGQDGAAGRDADQPPVKLIYSAAR
;
A
#
# COMPACT_ATOMS: atom_id res chain seq x y z
N MET A 1 29.17 20.81 -9.62
CA MET A 1 28.29 19.67 -10.00
C MET A 1 26.90 20.10 -10.50
N TRP A 2 26.42 21.31 -10.19
CA TRP A 2 25.22 21.91 -10.76
C TRP A 2 25.38 22.42 -12.20
N GLU A 3 26.58 22.73 -12.63
CA GLU A 3 26.88 23.21 -14.00
C GLU A 3 26.75 22.15 -15.09
N SER A 4 26.86 20.85 -14.76
CA SER A 4 26.69 19.77 -15.74
C SER A 4 25.22 19.54 -16.16
N LEU A 5 24.26 20.09 -15.43
CA LEU A 5 22.83 20.08 -15.80
C LEU A 5 22.47 21.28 -16.69
N ALA A 6 23.38 22.25 -16.85
CA ALA A 6 23.14 23.47 -17.64
C ALA A 6 23.32 23.29 -19.17
N THR A 7 23.78 22.13 -19.63
CA THR A 7 23.95 21.82 -21.07
C THR A 7 22.76 21.14 -21.72
N THR A 8 21.55 21.28 -21.16
CA THR A 8 20.34 20.86 -21.87
C THR A 8 20.15 21.73 -23.12
N ARG A 9 20.14 21.09 -24.30
CA ARG A 9 19.93 21.77 -25.58
C ARG A 9 18.65 22.61 -25.53
N ARG A 10 18.62 23.73 -26.27
CA ARG A 10 17.46 24.64 -26.35
C ARG A 10 16.14 23.90 -26.65
N SER A 11 16.23 22.81 -27.45
CA SER A 11 15.12 21.88 -27.72
C SER A 11 14.60 21.17 -26.47
N ASP A 12 15.46 20.82 -25.52
CA ASP A 12 15.06 20.12 -24.29
C ASP A 12 14.32 21.05 -23.33
N ARG A 13 14.69 22.32 -23.30
CA ARG A 13 13.97 23.37 -22.53
C ARG A 13 12.59 23.65 -23.11
N VAL A 14 12.46 23.69 -24.44
CA VAL A 14 11.18 23.88 -25.12
C VAL A 14 10.27 22.66 -24.90
N LEU A 15 10.77 21.44 -25.06
CA LEU A 15 10.01 20.21 -24.78
C LEU A 15 9.62 20.08 -23.31
N HIS A 16 10.50 20.46 -22.40
CA HIS A 16 10.18 20.47 -20.96
C HIS A 16 9.13 21.56 -20.62
N GLY A 17 9.21 22.72 -21.26
CA GLY A 17 8.20 23.79 -21.17
C GLY A 17 6.86 23.35 -21.75
N ALA A 18 6.86 22.71 -22.91
CA ALA A 18 5.66 22.17 -23.55
C ALA A 18 5.02 21.03 -22.72
N ALA A 19 5.83 20.14 -22.14
CA ALA A 19 5.33 19.09 -21.25
C ALA A 19 4.75 19.66 -19.94
N LYS A 20 5.36 20.69 -19.37
CA LYS A 20 4.81 21.42 -18.23
C LYS A 20 3.50 22.12 -18.58
N LEU A 21 3.45 22.76 -19.75
CA LEU A 21 2.23 23.44 -20.22
C LEU A 21 1.10 22.43 -20.48
N LEU A 22 1.40 21.31 -21.11
CA LEU A 22 0.46 20.22 -21.34
C LEU A 22 -0.05 19.62 -20.01
N ASN A 23 0.84 19.39 -19.05
CA ASN A 23 0.46 18.92 -17.72
C ASN A 23 -0.37 19.96 -16.96
N LEU A 24 -0.05 21.25 -17.11
CA LEU A 24 -0.85 22.36 -16.55
C LEU A 24 -2.23 22.45 -17.23
N MET A 25 -2.31 22.29 -18.54
CA MET A 25 -3.58 22.32 -19.29
C MET A 25 -4.42 21.07 -18.99
N VAL A 26 -3.83 19.90 -18.97
CA VAL A 26 -4.50 18.66 -18.56
C VAL A 26 -4.95 18.75 -17.10
N GLY A 27 -4.11 19.28 -16.21
CA GLY A 27 -4.46 19.55 -14.83
C GLY A 27 -5.55 20.61 -14.67
N ALA A 28 -5.51 21.67 -15.46
CA ALA A 28 -6.49 22.76 -15.41
C ALA A 28 -7.89 22.36 -15.94
N ILE A 29 -7.96 21.39 -16.85
CA ILE A 29 -9.24 20.94 -17.46
C ILE A 29 -9.70 19.64 -16.82
N ALA A 30 -8.83 18.63 -16.73
CA ALA A 30 -9.19 17.33 -16.20
C ALA A 30 -9.36 17.34 -14.67
N LEU A 31 -8.55 18.11 -13.95
CA LEU A 31 -8.60 18.22 -12.50
C LEU A 31 -9.92 18.79 -11.97
N PRO A 32 -10.47 19.92 -12.49
CA PRO A 32 -11.78 20.42 -12.08
C PRO A 32 -12.92 19.44 -12.38
N VAL A 33 -12.91 18.80 -13.55
CA VAL A 33 -13.93 17.80 -13.95
C VAL A 33 -13.85 16.58 -13.05
N TRP A 34 -12.64 16.11 -12.76
CA TRP A 34 -12.40 14.99 -11.86
C TRP A 34 -12.76 15.32 -10.42
N LEU A 35 -12.37 16.51 -9.90
CA LEU A 35 -12.75 17.00 -8.57
C LEU A 35 -14.26 17.16 -8.43
N LEU A 36 -14.93 17.65 -9.47
CA LEU A 36 -16.39 17.73 -9.50
C LEU A 36 -17.01 16.34 -9.46
N GLY A 37 -16.48 15.40 -10.24
CA GLY A 37 -16.88 14.00 -10.23
C GLY A 37 -16.72 13.34 -8.85
N GLN A 38 -15.60 13.59 -8.17
CA GLN A 38 -15.38 13.09 -6.80
C GLN A 38 -16.31 13.77 -5.78
N ARG A 39 -16.54 15.08 -5.89
CA ARG A 39 -17.48 15.80 -5.00
C ARG A 39 -18.93 15.34 -5.16
N LEU A 40 -19.33 15.00 -6.38
CA LEU A 40 -20.69 14.50 -6.66
C LEU A 40 -20.85 13.01 -6.33
N ARG A 41 -19.79 12.24 -6.42
CA ARG A 41 -19.80 10.78 -6.19
C ARG A 41 -20.17 10.42 -4.74
N ASP A 42 -19.61 11.12 -3.75
CA ASP A 42 -19.86 10.82 -2.33
C ASP A 42 -21.27 11.24 -1.86
N PRO A 43 -21.80 12.45 -2.26
CA PRO A 43 -23.20 12.78 -2.00
C PRO A 43 -24.17 11.88 -2.75
N LEU A 44 -23.87 11.50 -3.99
CA LEU A 44 -24.69 10.60 -4.78
C LEU A 44 -24.71 9.19 -4.19
N ARG A 45 -23.56 8.67 -3.76
CA ARG A 45 -23.47 7.40 -3.03
C ARG A 45 -24.22 7.44 -1.70
N ARG A 46 -24.12 8.54 -0.93
CA ARG A 46 -24.91 8.72 0.31
C ARG A 46 -26.40 8.82 0.04
N LEU A 47 -26.78 9.43 -1.06
CA LEU A 47 -28.17 9.49 -1.50
C LEU A 47 -28.67 8.11 -1.92
N LEU A 48 -27.90 7.37 -2.71
CA LEU A 48 -28.20 6.01 -3.13
C LEU A 48 -28.23 5.04 -1.93
N ALA A 49 -27.28 5.15 -1.00
CA ALA A 49 -27.26 4.36 0.24
C ALA A 49 -28.45 4.65 1.16
N ARG A 50 -29.11 5.81 1.05
CA ARG A 50 -30.37 6.10 1.77
C ARG A 50 -31.59 5.50 1.07
N LEU A 51 -31.46 5.11 -0.19
CA LEU A 51 -32.50 4.43 -0.96
C LEU A 51 -32.38 2.91 -0.87
N ASP A 52 -31.20 2.39 -0.50
CA ASP A 52 -31.01 0.98 -0.18
C ASP A 52 -31.52 0.73 1.25
N THR A 53 -32.64 0.07 1.31
CA THR A 53 -33.22 -0.50 2.52
C THR A 53 -32.23 -1.48 3.14
N ASP A 54 -32.05 -1.39 4.45
CA ASP A 54 -31.28 -2.23 5.37
C ASP A 54 -30.21 -3.14 4.76
N PRO A 55 -28.95 -3.03 5.17
CA PRO A 55 -27.91 -3.94 4.69
C PRO A 55 -28.39 -5.37 4.95
N ALA A 56 -28.48 -6.16 3.88
CA ALA A 56 -28.77 -7.58 3.99
C ALA A 56 -27.89 -8.17 5.11
N PRO A 57 -28.45 -8.97 6.04
CA PRO A 57 -27.65 -9.58 7.08
C PRO A 57 -26.46 -10.27 6.41
N LEU A 58 -25.23 -9.92 6.86
CA LEU A 58 -24.03 -10.53 6.32
C LEU A 58 -24.22 -12.05 6.32
N PRO A 59 -23.98 -12.75 5.22
CA PRO A 59 -24.14 -14.18 5.18
C PRO A 59 -23.32 -14.78 6.32
N VAL A 60 -23.97 -15.58 7.18
CA VAL A 60 -23.30 -16.35 8.22
C VAL A 60 -22.27 -17.20 7.48
N ALA A 61 -20.99 -16.87 7.63
CA ALA A 61 -19.92 -17.61 6.97
C ALA A 61 -20.05 -19.07 7.38
N GLN A 62 -20.35 -19.95 6.43
CA GLN A 62 -20.23 -21.37 6.69
C GLN A 62 -18.78 -21.67 7.06
N PRO A 63 -18.52 -22.57 8.02
CA PRO A 63 -17.17 -22.95 8.38
C PRO A 63 -16.46 -23.51 7.13
N ARG A 64 -15.60 -22.72 6.53
CA ARG A 64 -14.78 -23.12 5.39
C ARG A 64 -13.47 -23.71 5.91
N GLU A 65 -12.95 -24.69 5.21
CA GLU A 65 -11.64 -25.24 5.51
C GLU A 65 -10.57 -24.14 5.47
N ARG A 66 -9.82 -23.99 6.56
CA ARG A 66 -8.72 -23.02 6.70
C ARG A 66 -7.42 -23.59 6.17
N SER A 67 -7.36 -23.87 4.87
CA SER A 67 -6.14 -24.25 4.16
C SER A 67 -5.91 -23.33 2.96
N MET A 68 -4.64 -23.14 2.58
CA MET A 68 -4.30 -22.35 1.39
C MET A 68 -4.75 -23.04 0.11
N ASP A 69 -4.71 -24.37 0.04
CA ASP A 69 -5.14 -25.12 -1.16
C ASP A 69 -6.64 -24.98 -1.39
N ALA A 70 -7.45 -25.15 -0.35
CA ALA A 70 -8.88 -24.94 -0.45
C ALA A 70 -9.23 -23.47 -0.78
N LEU A 71 -8.48 -22.52 -0.23
CA LEU A 71 -8.63 -21.11 -0.56
C LEU A 71 -8.32 -20.86 -2.04
N MET A 72 -7.16 -21.34 -2.52
CA MET A 72 -6.76 -21.13 -3.92
C MET A 72 -7.76 -21.73 -4.89
N ALA A 73 -8.28 -22.94 -4.62
CA ALA A 73 -9.32 -23.54 -5.44
C ALA A 73 -10.59 -22.67 -5.55
N ASP A 74 -11.00 -22.03 -4.44
CA ASP A 74 -12.15 -21.11 -4.44
C ASP A 74 -11.84 -19.80 -5.19
N LEU A 75 -10.62 -19.24 -5.02
CA LEU A 75 -10.25 -17.98 -5.66
C LEU A 75 -10.03 -18.12 -7.17
N GLU A 76 -9.42 -19.22 -7.62
CA GLU A 76 -9.19 -19.52 -9.04
C GLU A 76 -10.51 -19.79 -9.77
N ALA A 77 -11.55 -20.23 -9.08
CA ALA A 77 -12.88 -20.40 -9.64
C ALA A 77 -13.60 -19.08 -9.93
N ILE A 78 -13.13 -17.94 -9.40
CA ILE A 78 -13.73 -16.63 -9.66
C ILE A 78 -13.40 -16.21 -11.11
N PRO A 79 -14.41 -16.02 -11.98
CA PRO A 79 -14.17 -15.59 -13.35
C PRO A 79 -13.50 -14.23 -13.40
N HIS A 80 -12.53 -14.05 -14.27
CA HIS A 80 -11.82 -12.78 -14.43
C HIS A 80 -11.69 -12.31 -15.87
N GLY A 81 -11.63 -10.99 -16.01
CA GLY A 81 -11.33 -10.29 -17.26
C GLY A 81 -9.88 -9.76 -17.33
N LEU A 82 -8.98 -10.30 -16.49
CA LEU A 82 -7.59 -9.85 -16.44
C LEU A 82 -6.89 -10.12 -17.76
N ARG A 83 -6.34 -9.07 -18.31
CA ARG A 83 -5.56 -9.06 -19.55
C ARG A 83 -4.66 -7.84 -19.55
N HIS A 84 -3.65 -7.83 -20.40
CA HIS A 84 -2.91 -6.61 -20.66
C HIS A 84 -3.85 -5.49 -21.16
N SER A 85 -3.84 -4.36 -20.50
CA SER A 85 -4.68 -3.20 -20.83
C SER A 85 -3.91 -1.90 -20.66
N GLU A 86 -3.30 -1.41 -21.74
CA GLU A 86 -2.59 -0.11 -21.71
C GLU A 86 -3.50 1.02 -21.25
N ALA A 87 -4.77 1.03 -21.66
CA ALA A 87 -5.72 2.06 -21.26
C ALA A 87 -5.98 2.08 -19.73
N ALA A 88 -6.07 0.90 -19.10
CA ALA A 88 -6.22 0.79 -17.65
C ALA A 88 -4.95 1.24 -16.92
N ILE A 89 -3.78 0.82 -17.39
CA ILE A 89 -2.47 1.17 -16.84
C ILE A 89 -2.24 2.70 -16.93
N VAL A 90 -2.53 3.31 -18.07
CA VAL A 90 -2.42 4.77 -18.25
C VAL A 90 -3.40 5.52 -17.34
N ARG A 91 -4.65 5.07 -17.25
CA ARG A 91 -5.67 5.67 -16.36
C ARG A 91 -5.23 5.60 -14.90
N LYS A 92 -4.69 4.47 -14.45
CA LYS A 92 -4.13 4.29 -13.10
C LYS A 92 -2.96 5.25 -12.87
N GLY A 93 -2.01 5.29 -13.80
CA GLY A 93 -0.85 6.20 -13.71
C GLY A 93 -1.24 7.67 -13.63
N LEU A 94 -2.27 8.11 -14.38
CA LEU A 94 -2.80 9.47 -14.29
C LEU A 94 -3.45 9.74 -12.92
N ALA A 95 -4.18 8.76 -12.37
CA ALA A 95 -4.78 8.88 -11.04
C ALA A 95 -3.70 8.99 -9.94
N ASP A 96 -2.64 8.21 -10.03
CA ASP A 96 -1.52 8.24 -9.08
C ASP A 96 -0.73 9.56 -9.17
N ILE A 97 -0.47 10.07 -10.38
CA ILE A 97 0.16 11.38 -10.58
C ILE A 97 -0.72 12.49 -10.01
N SER A 98 -2.02 12.45 -10.24
CA SER A 98 -2.96 13.42 -9.69
C SER A 98 -2.97 13.37 -8.16
N SER A 99 -2.97 12.17 -7.59
CA SER A 99 -2.89 11.95 -6.14
C SER A 99 -1.58 12.51 -5.56
N PHE A 100 -0.45 12.27 -6.24
CA PHE A 100 0.85 12.80 -5.82
C PHE A 100 0.89 14.33 -5.85
N VAL A 101 0.42 14.96 -6.94
CA VAL A 101 0.37 16.43 -7.06
C VAL A 101 -0.50 17.06 -5.98
N LEU A 102 -1.64 16.43 -5.67
CA LEU A 102 -2.55 16.91 -4.63
C LEU A 102 -2.01 16.69 -3.22
N ALA A 103 -1.31 15.59 -2.96
CA ALA A 103 -0.68 15.34 -1.68
C ALA A 103 0.45 16.32 -1.35
N GLN A 104 1.12 16.87 -2.37
CA GLN A 104 2.13 17.92 -2.22
C GLN A 104 1.52 19.29 -1.87
N GLN A 105 0.25 19.51 -2.15
CA GLN A 105 -0.43 20.76 -1.83
C GLN A 105 -1.23 20.56 -0.53
N ARG A 106 -0.72 21.07 0.60
CA ARG A 106 -1.32 20.91 1.94
C ARG A 106 -2.82 21.21 2.01
N GLU A 107 -3.30 22.17 1.25
CA GLU A 107 -4.72 22.56 1.19
C GLU A 107 -5.56 21.63 0.31
N ALA A 108 -5.00 21.09 -0.75
CA ALA A 108 -5.69 20.17 -1.66
C ALA A 108 -5.88 18.77 -1.06
N ALA A 109 -5.10 18.38 -0.06
CA ALA A 109 -5.30 17.13 0.68
C ALA A 109 -6.70 17.03 1.31
N ASN A 110 -7.34 18.16 1.57
CA ASN A 110 -8.70 18.24 2.11
C ASN A 110 -9.80 18.33 1.04
N LEU A 111 -9.45 18.55 -0.24
CA LEU A 111 -10.44 18.92 -1.26
C LEU A 111 -11.04 17.77 -2.07
N GLY A 112 -10.55 16.54 -1.97
CA GLY A 112 -11.09 15.46 -2.79
C GLY A 112 -10.71 14.05 -2.36
N TYR A 113 -9.72 13.92 -1.51
CA TYR A 113 -9.19 12.64 -1.00
C TYR A 113 -9.49 12.42 0.49
N SER A 114 -10.48 13.13 1.05
CA SER A 114 -10.92 12.91 2.41
C SER A 114 -11.59 11.54 2.53
N TYR A 115 -11.29 10.84 3.58
CA TYR A 115 -12.05 9.67 3.99
C TYR A 115 -13.48 10.07 4.40
N PRO A 116 -14.46 9.14 4.34
CA PRO A 116 -15.78 9.34 4.92
C PRO A 116 -15.71 9.72 6.41
N ALA A 117 -16.78 10.32 6.92
CA ALA A 117 -16.82 10.81 8.31
C ALA A 117 -16.63 9.73 9.40
N GLN A 118 -16.81 8.47 9.04
CA GLN A 118 -16.57 7.31 9.91
C GLN A 118 -15.09 7.01 10.14
N PHE A 119 -14.21 7.63 9.36
CA PHE A 119 -12.77 7.48 9.48
C PHE A 119 -12.17 8.66 10.22
N SER A 120 -11.16 8.41 11.04
CA SER A 120 -10.40 9.41 11.78
C SER A 120 -8.88 9.21 11.61
N ASP A 121 -8.14 10.31 11.66
CA ASP A 121 -6.67 10.26 11.62
C ASP A 121 -6.12 9.94 13.01
N HIS A 122 -5.15 9.04 13.04
CA HIS A 122 -4.48 8.55 14.23
C HIS A 122 -2.96 8.66 14.07
N VAL A 123 -2.26 8.68 15.19
CA VAL A 123 -0.81 8.45 15.27
C VAL A 123 -0.60 7.32 16.26
N LEU A 124 0.00 6.24 15.80
CA LEU A 124 0.32 5.07 16.62
C LEU A 124 1.83 4.96 16.84
N LEU A 125 2.23 4.22 17.86
CA LEU A 125 3.63 3.85 18.06
C LEU A 125 3.96 2.64 17.20
N GLY A 126 4.86 2.84 16.25
CA GLY A 126 5.47 1.79 15.44
C GLY A 126 6.69 1.17 16.12
N ALA A 127 7.50 0.47 15.35
CA ALA A 127 8.77 -0.05 15.84
C ALA A 127 9.71 1.09 16.24
N ASP A 128 10.54 0.80 17.25
CA ASP A 128 11.50 1.76 17.82
C ASP A 128 10.82 3.04 18.38
N ASP A 129 9.54 2.92 18.86
CA ASP A 129 8.73 4.01 19.38
C ASP A 129 8.47 5.17 18.40
N GLU A 130 8.61 4.91 17.11
CA GLU A 130 8.37 5.90 16.06
C GLU A 130 6.87 6.21 15.89
N HIS A 131 6.57 7.48 15.63
CA HIS A 131 5.21 7.96 15.48
C HIS A 131 4.71 7.78 14.05
N ILE A 132 3.89 6.78 13.83
CA ILE A 132 3.39 6.37 12.52
C ILE A 132 1.96 6.86 12.33
N ALA A 133 1.72 7.60 11.25
CA ALA A 133 0.40 8.14 10.93
C ALA A 133 -0.49 7.10 10.26
N ALA A 134 -1.75 7.07 10.65
CA ALA A 134 -2.76 6.18 10.11
C ALA A 134 -4.11 6.89 9.96
N THR A 135 -4.99 6.34 9.13
CA THR A 135 -6.42 6.67 9.08
C THR A 135 -7.20 5.41 9.41
N VAL A 136 -8.08 5.50 10.40
CA VAL A 136 -8.81 4.35 10.98
C VAL A 136 -10.30 4.51 10.77
N GLY A 137 -10.96 3.46 10.31
CA GLY A 137 -12.41 3.31 10.26
C GLY A 137 -12.83 2.11 11.11
N LEU A 138 -13.66 2.35 12.14
CA LEU A 138 -14.16 1.31 13.03
C LEU A 138 -15.64 1.06 12.76
N GLN A 139 -16.02 -0.21 12.68
CA GLN A 139 -17.40 -0.62 12.60
C GLN A 139 -18.11 -0.35 13.94
N GLU A 140 -19.39 0.02 13.89
CA GLU A 140 -20.20 0.18 15.10
C GLU A 140 -20.46 -1.17 15.81
N ALA A 141 -20.57 -2.24 15.02
CA ALA A 141 -20.74 -3.57 15.56
C ALA A 141 -19.42 -4.13 16.09
N ALA A 142 -19.40 -4.56 17.34
CA ALA A 142 -18.25 -5.23 17.95
C ALA A 142 -17.93 -6.58 17.27
N GLY A 143 -16.71 -7.06 17.47
CA GLY A 143 -16.32 -8.39 17.01
C GLY A 143 -16.08 -8.49 15.51
N ARG A 144 -15.63 -7.40 14.87
CA ARG A 144 -15.33 -7.36 13.45
C ARG A 144 -13.83 -7.61 13.20
N PRO A 145 -13.47 -8.30 12.11
CA PRO A 145 -12.07 -8.41 11.69
C PRO A 145 -11.52 -7.05 11.29
N GLY A 146 -10.19 -6.93 11.28
CA GLY A 146 -9.44 -5.74 10.88
C GLY A 146 -8.62 -5.96 9.62
N LEU A 147 -8.40 -4.88 8.85
CA LEU A 147 -7.55 -4.86 7.68
C LEU A 147 -6.62 -3.66 7.71
N ILE A 148 -5.32 -3.92 7.63
CA ILE A 148 -4.30 -2.90 7.42
C ILE A 148 -4.06 -2.74 5.92
N ILE A 149 -3.97 -1.50 5.42
CA ILE A 149 -3.68 -1.21 4.02
C ILE A 149 -2.44 -0.34 3.94
N VAL A 150 -1.46 -0.78 3.14
CA VAL A 150 -0.14 -0.18 3.04
C VAL A 150 0.16 0.24 1.61
N HIS A 151 0.52 1.50 1.45
CA HIS A 151 0.76 2.14 0.16
C HIS A 151 2.14 1.84 -0.44
N GLY A 152 2.32 2.13 -1.74
CA GLY A 152 3.58 2.00 -2.46
C GLY A 152 4.54 3.18 -2.31
N LEU A 153 5.68 3.11 -3.01
CA LEU A 153 6.72 4.14 -3.03
C LEU A 153 6.16 5.50 -3.47
N PHE A 154 6.56 6.58 -2.80
CA PHE A 154 6.11 7.96 -3.02
C PHE A 154 4.60 8.20 -2.93
N SER A 155 3.89 7.31 -2.27
CA SER A 155 2.47 7.40 -2.03
C SER A 155 2.14 7.76 -0.58
N SER A 156 0.90 7.66 -0.18
CA SER A 156 0.44 7.79 1.19
C SER A 156 -0.90 7.09 1.39
N ARG A 157 -1.34 6.96 2.65
CA ARG A 157 -2.66 6.45 3.00
C ARG A 157 -3.81 7.23 2.36
N ARG A 158 -3.57 8.47 1.92
CA ARG A 158 -4.57 9.35 1.28
C ARG A 158 -4.64 9.22 -0.24
N PHE A 159 -3.79 8.42 -0.86
CA PHE A 159 -3.88 8.14 -2.29
C PHE A 159 -5.17 7.41 -2.64
N ASP A 160 -5.71 7.70 -3.81
CA ASP A 160 -7.04 7.27 -4.22
C ASP A 160 -7.20 5.74 -4.15
N TYR A 161 -6.21 4.98 -4.61
CA TYR A 161 -6.28 3.51 -4.57
C TYR A 161 -6.29 2.95 -3.13
N VAL A 162 -5.49 3.51 -2.21
CA VAL A 162 -5.50 3.10 -0.79
C VAL A 162 -6.85 3.41 -0.15
N ARG A 163 -7.33 4.65 -0.37
CA ARG A 163 -8.62 5.08 0.12
C ARG A 163 -9.77 4.24 -0.44
N GLN A 164 -9.74 3.89 -1.74
CA GLN A 164 -10.77 3.07 -2.36
C GLN A 164 -10.82 1.68 -1.74
N ILE A 165 -9.68 1.01 -1.53
CA ILE A 165 -9.60 -0.29 -0.87
C ILE A 165 -10.13 -0.17 0.56
N ALA A 166 -9.70 0.85 1.32
CA ALA A 166 -10.13 1.07 2.69
C ALA A 166 -11.64 1.28 2.82
N VAL A 167 -12.19 2.15 1.98
CA VAL A 167 -13.63 2.47 1.97
C VAL A 167 -14.44 1.25 1.55
N HIS A 168 -13.97 0.47 0.57
CA HIS A 168 -14.63 -0.74 0.13
C HIS A 168 -14.60 -1.82 1.23
N ALA A 169 -13.45 -2.06 1.86
CA ALA A 169 -13.35 -3.02 2.96
C ALA A 169 -14.24 -2.63 4.15
N TYR A 170 -14.36 -1.32 4.43
CA TYR A 170 -15.23 -0.84 5.49
C TYR A 170 -16.71 -1.07 5.20
N TYR A 171 -17.21 -0.60 4.03
CA TYR A 171 -18.64 -0.62 3.73
C TYR A 171 -19.15 -1.95 3.18
N GLU A 172 -18.35 -2.63 2.34
CA GLU A 172 -18.80 -3.83 1.64
C GLU A 172 -18.40 -5.13 2.34
N TRP A 173 -17.24 -5.13 3.06
CA TRP A 173 -16.80 -6.33 3.80
C TRP A 173 -17.14 -6.24 5.29
N GLY A 174 -17.45 -5.06 5.80
CA GLY A 174 -17.76 -4.84 7.21
C GLY A 174 -16.55 -5.01 8.13
N PHE A 175 -15.36 -4.71 7.66
CA PHE A 175 -14.11 -4.79 8.42
C PHE A 175 -13.79 -3.48 9.11
N ASN A 176 -13.14 -3.54 10.27
CA ASN A 176 -12.36 -2.42 10.78
C ASN A 176 -11.18 -2.20 9.86
N VAL A 177 -10.81 -0.95 9.59
CA VAL A 177 -9.77 -0.64 8.60
C VAL A 177 -8.76 0.32 9.18
N LEU A 178 -7.46 0.09 8.87
CA LEU A 178 -6.38 1.01 9.15
C LEU A 178 -5.54 1.19 7.89
N ALA A 179 -5.52 2.40 7.32
CA ALA A 179 -4.61 2.77 6.26
C ALA A 179 -3.38 3.45 6.88
N LEU A 180 -2.18 2.92 6.58
CA LEU A 180 -0.92 3.31 7.20
C LEU A 180 -0.08 4.19 6.27
N ASP A 181 0.58 5.24 6.78
CA ASP A 181 1.67 5.91 6.09
C ASP A 181 3.01 5.27 6.48
N LEU A 182 3.77 4.82 5.49
CA LEU A 182 5.12 4.30 5.69
C LEU A 182 6.11 5.38 6.15
N ARG A 183 7.20 4.98 6.80
CA ARG A 183 8.34 5.84 7.15
C ARG A 183 8.81 6.63 5.94
N SER A 184 9.16 7.89 6.11
CA SER A 184 9.53 8.86 5.07
C SER A 184 8.40 9.28 4.11
N PHE A 185 7.16 8.82 4.29
CA PHE A 185 6.04 9.14 3.39
C PHE A 185 4.84 9.70 4.14
N GLY A 186 3.95 10.37 3.39
CA GLY A 186 2.71 10.92 3.92
C GLY A 186 2.91 11.80 5.15
N LEU A 187 2.03 11.68 6.13
CA LEU A 187 2.11 12.40 7.40
C LEU A 187 3.20 11.82 8.32
N THR A 188 3.51 10.53 8.21
CA THR A 188 4.60 9.90 8.97
C THR A 188 5.93 10.63 8.76
N ASN A 189 6.18 11.16 7.56
CA ASN A 189 7.36 11.98 7.30
C ASN A 189 7.45 13.26 8.16
N LEU A 190 6.35 13.70 8.76
CA LEU A 190 6.30 14.87 9.64
C LEU A 190 6.24 14.48 11.12
N THR A 191 5.80 13.26 11.45
CA THR A 191 5.65 12.78 12.82
C THR A 191 6.81 11.90 13.29
N SER A 192 7.62 11.38 12.36
CA SER A 192 8.80 10.55 12.61
C SER A 192 10.01 11.08 11.85
N GLN A 193 11.20 10.96 12.44
CA GLN A 193 12.47 11.26 11.78
C GLN A 193 13.11 10.00 11.17
N ALA A 194 12.58 8.84 11.48
CA ALA A 194 13.13 7.57 11.01
C ALA A 194 12.96 7.41 9.49
N PRO A 195 14.04 7.22 8.75
CA PRO A 195 13.97 6.99 7.31
C PRO A 195 13.38 5.62 6.99
N THR A 196 12.85 5.49 5.77
CA THR A 196 12.37 4.21 5.25
C THR A 196 13.51 3.18 5.20
N THR A 197 13.20 1.96 5.55
CA THR A 197 14.08 0.78 5.38
C THR A 197 13.61 -0.12 4.23
N VAL A 198 12.72 0.39 3.40
CA VAL A 198 12.14 -0.25 2.21
C VAL A 198 11.55 -1.64 2.45
N GLY A 199 11.02 -1.90 3.65
CA GLY A 199 10.30 -3.13 3.99
C GLY A 199 10.65 -3.75 5.35
N TRP A 200 11.83 -3.50 5.91
CA TRP A 200 12.25 -4.12 7.18
C TRP A 200 11.54 -3.53 8.40
N LYS A 201 11.80 -2.29 8.75
CA LYS A 201 11.16 -1.63 9.90
C LYS A 201 9.68 -1.36 9.65
N GLU A 202 9.33 -1.12 8.40
CA GLU A 202 7.94 -1.00 7.98
C GLU A 202 7.14 -2.29 8.23
N GLY A 203 7.77 -3.48 8.12
CA GLY A 203 7.14 -4.74 8.51
C GLY A 203 6.81 -4.78 10.00
N GLN A 204 7.72 -4.29 10.85
CA GLN A 204 7.48 -4.17 12.29
C GLN A 204 6.40 -3.13 12.61
N ASP A 205 6.32 -2.02 11.83
CA ASP A 205 5.24 -1.03 11.95
C ASP A 205 3.87 -1.62 11.58
N VAL A 206 3.83 -2.53 10.59
CA VAL A 206 2.60 -3.27 10.22
C VAL A 206 2.14 -4.16 11.38
N VAL A 207 3.06 -4.87 12.05
CA VAL A 207 2.72 -5.65 13.26
C VAL A 207 2.22 -4.75 14.37
N ALA A 208 2.86 -3.60 14.60
CA ALA A 208 2.40 -2.62 15.59
C ALA A 208 0.99 -2.07 15.26
N ALA A 209 0.71 -1.80 13.97
CA ALA A 209 -0.61 -1.41 13.51
C ALA A 209 -1.66 -2.51 13.72
N GLY A 210 -1.26 -3.78 13.57
CA GLY A 210 -2.11 -4.93 13.89
C GLY A 210 -2.50 -4.97 15.36
N ARG A 211 -1.52 -4.86 16.26
CA ARG A 211 -1.79 -4.76 17.70
C ARG A 211 -2.73 -3.59 18.03
N TYR A 212 -2.50 -2.45 17.38
CA TYR A 212 -3.36 -1.27 17.56
C TYR A 212 -4.80 -1.54 17.14
N LEU A 213 -5.05 -2.16 15.98
CA LEU A 213 -6.41 -2.55 15.58
C LEU A 213 -7.05 -3.57 16.54
N MET A 214 -6.27 -4.51 17.07
CA MET A 214 -6.76 -5.45 18.08
C MET A 214 -7.15 -4.75 19.39
N GLN A 215 -6.38 -3.76 19.83
CA GLN A 215 -6.72 -2.91 20.99
C GLN A 215 -8.02 -2.12 20.74
N LEU A 216 -8.29 -1.74 19.50
CA LEU A 216 -9.53 -1.09 19.08
C LEU A 216 -10.71 -2.07 18.86
N GLY A 217 -10.53 -3.36 19.17
CA GLY A 217 -11.58 -4.36 19.17
C GLY A 217 -11.65 -5.24 17.92
N ALA A 218 -10.65 -5.23 17.04
CA ALA A 218 -10.59 -6.17 15.93
C ALA A 218 -10.32 -7.60 16.45
N THR A 219 -11.04 -8.58 15.92
CA THR A 219 -10.97 -9.99 16.34
C THR A 219 -9.86 -10.78 15.63
N THR A 220 -9.54 -10.38 14.43
CA THR A 220 -8.49 -10.89 13.55
C THR A 220 -7.97 -9.72 12.75
N VAL A 221 -6.72 -9.70 12.38
CA VAL A 221 -6.17 -8.62 11.53
C VAL A 221 -5.42 -9.20 10.35
N GLY A 222 -5.79 -8.78 9.14
CA GLY A 222 -5.02 -9.02 7.93
C GLY A 222 -4.30 -7.76 7.46
N ALA A 223 -3.33 -7.93 6.55
CA ALA A 223 -2.61 -6.81 5.95
C ALA A 223 -2.55 -6.93 4.43
N LEU A 224 -2.87 -5.83 3.73
CA LEU A 224 -2.78 -5.69 2.28
C LEU A 224 -1.76 -4.62 1.93
N GLY A 225 -0.78 -4.95 1.11
CA GLY A 225 0.24 -4.01 0.66
C GLY A 225 0.48 -4.05 -0.84
N ILE A 226 0.77 -2.89 -1.44
CA ILE A 226 1.02 -2.76 -2.88
C ILE A 226 2.44 -2.22 -3.10
N SER A 227 3.22 -2.86 -3.99
CA SER A 227 4.58 -2.43 -4.34
C SER A 227 5.49 -2.39 -3.10
N LEU A 228 6.05 -1.22 -2.73
CA LEU A 228 6.80 -1.05 -1.48
C LEU A 228 5.97 -1.44 -0.24
N GLY A 229 4.66 -1.14 -0.24
CA GLY A 229 3.74 -1.63 0.80
C GLY A 229 3.63 -3.15 0.81
N GLY A 230 3.75 -3.79 -0.35
CA GLY A 230 3.86 -5.24 -0.48
C GLY A 230 5.13 -5.78 0.19
N SER A 231 6.28 -5.09 0.02
CA SER A 231 7.51 -5.44 0.77
C SER A 231 7.33 -5.26 2.27
N ALA A 232 6.64 -4.18 2.69
CA ALA A 232 6.38 -3.91 4.10
C ALA A 232 5.53 -5.02 4.75
N VAL A 233 4.41 -5.42 4.11
CA VAL A 233 3.57 -6.49 4.68
C VAL A 233 4.27 -7.86 4.64
N LEU A 234 5.07 -8.14 3.60
CA LEU A 234 5.91 -9.34 3.57
C LEU A 234 7.03 -9.27 4.60
N GLY A 235 7.54 -8.08 4.93
CA GLY A 235 8.49 -7.86 6.00
C GLY A 235 7.94 -8.16 7.40
N ALA A 236 6.62 -8.32 7.52
CA ALA A 236 5.95 -8.69 8.76
C ALA A 236 5.71 -10.21 8.89
N CYS A 237 5.86 -11.00 7.84
CA CYS A 237 5.37 -12.39 7.80
C CYS A 237 6.11 -13.35 8.72
N ASP A 238 7.37 -13.06 9.07
CA ASP A 238 8.24 -13.84 9.97
C ASP A 238 8.49 -13.13 11.31
N ALA A 239 7.91 -11.96 11.54
CA ALA A 239 8.03 -11.27 12.81
C ALA A 239 7.50 -12.17 13.95
N GLY A 240 8.22 -12.24 15.06
CA GLY A 240 7.91 -13.15 16.16
C GLY A 240 6.51 -13.04 16.75
N GLU A 241 5.81 -11.92 16.48
CA GLU A 241 4.45 -11.65 16.93
C GLU A 241 3.42 -11.64 15.77
N ALA A 242 3.85 -12.04 14.55
CA ALA A 242 2.98 -11.97 13.38
C ALA A 242 1.78 -12.91 13.48
N ASP A 243 2.01 -14.14 13.94
CA ASP A 243 0.99 -15.17 14.13
C ASP A 243 -0.07 -14.80 15.18
N GLU A 244 0.28 -13.96 16.15
CA GLU A 244 -0.64 -13.43 17.15
C GLU A 244 -1.40 -12.19 16.67
N THR A 245 -0.83 -11.45 15.72
CA THR A 245 -1.28 -10.10 15.34
C THR A 245 -1.87 -10.03 13.93
N LEU A 246 -1.31 -10.79 12.98
CA LEU A 246 -1.70 -10.80 11.56
C LEU A 246 -2.33 -12.14 11.16
N ASP A 247 -3.03 -12.76 12.07
CA ASP A 247 -3.71 -14.05 11.92
C ASP A 247 -4.81 -14.06 10.83
N GLY A 248 -5.21 -12.89 10.35
CA GLY A 248 -6.05 -12.69 9.17
C GLY A 248 -5.32 -12.80 7.83
N GLY A 249 -4.00 -13.00 7.85
CA GLY A 249 -3.16 -13.21 6.67
C GLY A 249 -2.65 -11.94 5.99
N ILE A 250 -1.76 -12.15 5.03
CA ILE A 250 -1.05 -11.10 4.28
C ILE A 250 -1.33 -11.24 2.78
N LEU A 251 -1.81 -10.17 2.15
CA LEU A 251 -1.98 -10.06 0.70
C LEU A 251 -1.01 -9.01 0.16
N ALA A 252 -0.02 -9.44 -0.62
CA ALA A 252 0.95 -8.56 -1.26
C ALA A 252 0.70 -8.47 -2.77
N VAL A 253 0.59 -7.25 -3.31
CA VAL A 253 0.36 -7.01 -4.74
C VAL A 253 1.62 -6.41 -5.34
N SER A 254 2.18 -7.06 -6.36
CA SER A 254 3.38 -6.59 -7.06
C SER A 254 4.55 -6.23 -6.12
N PRO A 255 4.90 -7.05 -5.11
CA PRO A 255 6.00 -6.72 -4.19
C PRO A 255 7.37 -6.97 -4.85
N PRO A 256 8.38 -6.11 -4.62
CA PRO A 256 9.76 -6.46 -4.93
C PRO A 256 10.28 -7.53 -3.96
N ALA A 257 10.76 -8.66 -4.48
CA ALA A 257 11.38 -9.73 -3.70
C ALA A 257 12.78 -9.34 -3.22
N ASP A 258 13.54 -8.66 -4.09
CA ASP A 258 14.88 -8.11 -3.86
C ASP A 258 14.83 -6.60 -4.06
N VAL A 259 14.77 -5.87 -2.95
CA VAL A 259 14.63 -4.41 -2.97
C VAL A 259 15.89 -3.70 -3.46
N LYS A 260 17.10 -4.30 -3.25
CA LYS A 260 18.36 -3.75 -3.78
C LYS A 260 18.40 -3.84 -5.30
N ALA A 261 18.04 -4.99 -5.86
CA ALA A 261 17.94 -5.17 -7.30
C ALA A 261 16.93 -4.19 -7.90
N MET A 262 15.81 -3.97 -7.21
CA MET A 262 14.79 -3.02 -7.65
C MET A 262 15.27 -1.57 -7.58
N ALA A 263 15.93 -1.14 -6.50
CA ALA A 263 16.52 0.19 -6.37
C ALA A 263 17.54 0.45 -7.50
N ARG A 264 18.41 -0.52 -7.78
CA ARG A 264 19.36 -0.45 -8.91
C ARG A 264 18.67 -0.36 -10.27
N ARG A 265 17.54 -1.08 -10.45
CA ARG A 265 16.74 -0.99 -11.68
C ARG A 265 16.13 0.40 -11.85
N LEU A 266 15.54 0.97 -10.80
CA LEU A 266 14.98 2.33 -10.81
C LEU A 266 16.06 3.41 -11.04
N SER A 267 17.29 3.16 -10.59
CA SER A 267 18.44 4.04 -10.76
C SER A 267 18.92 4.13 -12.22
N ARG A 268 18.56 3.17 -13.06
CA ARG A 268 18.88 3.23 -14.49
C ARG A 268 18.12 4.34 -15.18
N ARG A 269 18.81 5.26 -15.82
CA ARG A 269 18.19 6.29 -16.66
C ARG A 269 17.87 5.70 -18.03
N LEU A 270 16.59 5.51 -18.30
CA LEU A 270 16.13 4.90 -19.53
C LEU A 270 16.19 5.91 -20.70
N PRO A 271 16.55 5.48 -21.92
CA PRO A 271 16.50 6.31 -23.11
C PRO A 271 15.04 6.61 -23.51
N ARG A 272 14.81 7.72 -24.25
CA ARG A 272 13.46 8.16 -24.66
C ARG A 272 12.68 7.11 -25.47
N SER A 273 13.40 6.22 -26.16
CA SER A 273 12.79 5.13 -26.94
C SER A 273 12.29 3.96 -26.09
N HIS A 274 12.62 3.94 -24.78
CA HIS A 274 12.25 2.83 -23.93
C HIS A 274 10.76 2.96 -23.51
N PRO A 275 9.95 1.88 -23.56
CA PRO A 275 8.51 1.95 -23.22
C PRO A 275 8.23 2.49 -21.81
N ALA A 276 9.08 2.15 -20.83
CA ALA A 276 8.94 2.63 -19.44
C ALA A 276 9.59 4.01 -19.19
N TYR A 277 10.02 4.75 -20.23
CA TYR A 277 10.71 6.03 -20.06
C TYR A 277 9.94 7.05 -19.22
N ALA A 278 8.66 7.22 -19.51
CA ALA A 278 7.82 8.19 -18.80
C ALA A 278 7.70 7.87 -17.30
N ILE A 279 7.51 6.60 -16.97
CA ILE A 279 7.43 6.12 -15.59
C ILE A 279 8.76 6.33 -14.87
N ASN A 280 9.87 5.92 -15.49
CA ASN A 280 11.22 6.11 -14.94
C ASN A 280 11.51 7.60 -14.69
N ARG A 281 11.14 8.49 -15.62
CA ARG A 281 11.28 9.95 -15.44
C ARG A 281 10.41 10.47 -14.30
N GLY A 282 9.23 9.93 -14.12
CA GLY A 282 8.35 10.26 -12.99
C GLY A 282 9.00 9.92 -11.65
N PHE A 283 9.51 8.69 -11.49
CA PHE A 283 10.23 8.28 -10.28
C PHE A 283 11.47 9.15 -10.00
N TRP A 284 12.25 9.49 -11.03
CA TRP A 284 13.37 10.41 -10.87
C TRP A 284 12.97 11.81 -10.44
N ALA A 285 11.88 12.33 -10.97
CA ALA A 285 11.35 13.63 -10.55
C ALA A 285 10.90 13.60 -9.07
N MET A 286 10.25 12.53 -8.64
CA MET A 286 9.84 12.32 -7.25
C MET A 286 11.05 12.19 -6.31
N LEU A 287 12.05 11.38 -6.67
CA LEU A 287 13.29 11.29 -5.90
C LEU A 287 14.00 12.64 -5.77
N THR A 288 14.12 13.39 -6.88
CA THR A 288 14.75 14.72 -6.88
C THR A 288 13.99 15.71 -5.98
N SER A 289 12.66 15.67 -5.98
CA SER A 289 11.85 16.47 -5.06
C SER A 289 12.15 16.11 -3.62
N ARG A 290 12.20 14.81 -3.33
CA ARG A 290 12.45 14.31 -1.98
C ARG A 290 13.86 14.68 -1.47
N ILE A 291 14.89 14.53 -2.30
CA ILE A 291 16.26 14.94 -1.97
C ILE A 291 16.30 16.43 -1.58
N ARG A 292 15.61 17.26 -2.36
CA ARG A 292 15.56 18.71 -2.10
C ARG A 292 14.83 19.05 -0.79
N GLU A 293 13.68 18.42 -0.55
CA GLU A 293 12.87 18.63 0.66
C GLU A 293 13.60 18.18 1.93
N ALA A 294 14.33 17.08 1.85
CA ALA A 294 15.08 16.50 2.97
C ALA A 294 16.47 17.11 3.17
N GLY A 295 16.96 17.93 2.23
CA GLY A 295 18.30 18.49 2.28
C GLY A 295 19.41 17.43 2.18
N TRP A 296 19.16 16.31 1.51
CA TRP A 296 20.14 15.23 1.37
C TRP A 296 21.22 15.59 0.35
N GLU A 297 22.46 15.71 0.83
CA GLU A 297 23.61 15.96 -0.04
C GLU A 297 24.21 14.65 -0.55
N GLY A 298 24.69 14.66 -1.81
CA GLY A 298 25.40 13.55 -2.44
C GLY A 298 24.53 12.33 -2.72
N ILE A 299 23.19 12.46 -2.76
CA ILE A 299 22.27 11.42 -3.18
C ILE A 299 22.14 11.50 -4.71
N GLU A 300 22.57 10.44 -5.39
CA GLU A 300 22.65 10.42 -6.86
C GLU A 300 21.64 9.48 -7.52
N ASP A 301 21.12 8.47 -6.77
CA ASP A 301 20.21 7.47 -7.29
C ASP A 301 19.24 6.92 -6.22
N PHE A 302 18.55 5.80 -6.51
CA PHE A 302 17.60 5.13 -5.59
C PHE A 302 18.30 4.22 -4.57
N VAL A 303 19.58 3.93 -4.74
CA VAL A 303 20.37 3.10 -3.81
C VAL A 303 20.88 3.96 -2.66
N ASP A 304 21.39 5.15 -2.96
CA ASP A 304 22.00 6.06 -2.00
C ASP A 304 21.15 6.40 -0.78
N PRO A 305 19.81 6.68 -0.89
CA PRO A 305 19.01 6.99 0.29
C PRO A 305 19.01 5.86 1.31
N VAL A 306 19.02 4.61 0.85
CA VAL A 306 19.05 3.44 1.73
C VAL A 306 20.43 3.23 2.32
N GLU A 307 21.48 3.26 1.49
CA GLU A 307 22.86 2.98 1.94
C GLU A 307 23.47 4.12 2.77
N ARG A 308 23.19 5.37 2.41
CA ARG A 308 23.83 6.55 3.03
C ARG A 308 22.96 7.24 4.10
N VAL A 309 21.64 7.11 4.02
CA VAL A 309 20.75 7.73 5.01
C VAL A 309 20.20 6.69 5.96
N SER A 310 19.52 5.65 5.44
CA SER A 310 18.84 4.69 6.30
C SER A 310 19.82 3.79 7.06
N ALA A 311 20.81 3.20 6.40
CA ALA A 311 21.78 2.34 7.07
C ALA A 311 22.56 3.10 8.16
N ALA A 312 22.96 4.35 7.88
CA ALA A 312 23.63 5.21 8.85
C ALA A 312 22.72 5.55 10.05
N TYR A 313 21.44 5.86 9.81
CA TYR A 313 20.49 6.17 10.86
C TYR A 313 20.28 4.99 11.83
N TYR A 314 20.17 3.77 11.29
CA TYR A 314 19.99 2.56 12.09
C TYR A 314 21.30 1.93 12.59
N GLY A 315 22.45 2.50 12.26
CA GLY A 315 23.74 2.03 12.71
C GLY A 315 24.10 0.62 12.24
N ILE A 316 23.66 0.22 11.04
CA ILE A 316 23.93 -1.09 10.45
C ILE A 316 24.60 -0.96 9.08
N GLU A 317 25.27 -2.03 8.66
CA GLU A 317 25.85 -2.11 7.32
C GLU A 317 24.74 -2.10 6.25
N ALA A 318 24.99 -1.40 5.16
CA ALA A 318 24.02 -1.25 4.06
C ALA A 318 23.57 -2.62 3.50
N GLU A 319 24.50 -3.58 3.37
CA GLU A 319 24.18 -4.93 2.87
C GLU A 319 23.23 -5.67 3.80
N GLU A 320 23.40 -5.52 5.11
CA GLU A 320 22.51 -6.10 6.11
C GLU A 320 21.12 -5.45 6.06
N LEU A 321 21.03 -4.14 5.82
CA LEU A 321 19.75 -3.47 5.63
C LEU A 321 19.02 -4.03 4.41
N TRP A 322 19.71 -4.15 3.26
CA TRP A 322 19.13 -4.72 2.04
C TRP A 322 18.65 -6.16 2.25
N ARG A 323 19.42 -6.96 2.98
CA ARG A 323 19.05 -8.33 3.32
C ARG A 323 17.76 -8.37 4.15
N ARG A 324 17.70 -7.58 5.23
CA ARG A 324 16.52 -7.50 6.10
C ARG A 324 15.28 -6.98 5.38
N ALA A 325 15.46 -6.08 4.43
CA ALA A 325 14.37 -5.46 3.66
C ALA A 325 13.82 -6.38 2.56
N SER A 326 14.62 -7.36 2.09
CA SER A 326 14.26 -8.20 0.94
C SER A 326 13.36 -9.36 1.36
N ALA A 327 12.14 -9.40 0.85
CA ALA A 327 11.14 -10.41 1.19
C ALA A 327 11.58 -11.84 0.87
N LYS A 328 12.41 -12.05 -0.16
CA LYS A 328 12.98 -13.37 -0.52
C LYS A 328 13.81 -14.00 0.58
N GLU A 329 14.36 -13.21 1.51
CA GLU A 329 15.18 -13.70 2.61
C GLU A 329 14.34 -14.15 3.83
N ARG A 330 13.01 -13.93 3.78
CA ARG A 330 12.13 -14.06 4.94
C ARG A 330 10.87 -14.89 4.67
N ILE A 331 10.39 -14.93 3.44
CA ILE A 331 9.09 -15.53 3.09
C ILE A 331 8.99 -17.02 3.40
N ALA A 332 10.12 -17.74 3.40
CA ALA A 332 10.17 -19.16 3.81
C ALA A 332 9.73 -19.38 5.26
N ASP A 333 9.99 -18.38 6.12
CA ASP A 333 9.69 -18.43 7.55
C ASP A 333 8.34 -17.82 7.90
N ALA A 334 7.47 -17.59 6.90
CA ALA A 334 6.15 -17.04 7.11
C ALA A 334 5.33 -17.91 8.06
N ARG A 335 4.73 -17.28 9.08
CA ARG A 335 3.91 -17.93 10.12
C ARG A 335 2.43 -17.67 9.98
N VAL A 336 2.07 -16.81 9.04
CA VAL A 336 0.69 -16.44 8.71
C VAL A 336 0.41 -16.74 7.24
N PRO A 337 -0.84 -16.91 6.83
CA PRO A 337 -1.19 -17.10 5.43
C PRO A 337 -0.72 -15.93 4.59
N VAL A 338 -0.02 -16.21 3.49
CA VAL A 338 0.52 -15.20 2.56
C VAL A 338 0.07 -15.50 1.13
N LEU A 339 -0.61 -14.55 0.52
CA LEU A 339 -0.92 -14.56 -0.90
C LEU A 339 -0.21 -13.41 -1.60
N VAL A 340 0.59 -13.72 -2.61
CA VAL A 340 1.22 -12.73 -3.49
C VAL A 340 0.49 -12.75 -4.84
N LEU A 341 -0.01 -11.58 -5.27
CA LEU A 341 -0.57 -11.38 -6.61
C LEU A 341 0.46 -10.61 -7.45
N HIS A 342 0.85 -11.17 -8.60
CA HIS A 342 1.83 -10.52 -9.46
C HIS A 342 1.43 -10.61 -10.94
N PRO A 343 1.09 -9.46 -11.59
CA PRO A 343 0.79 -9.44 -13.03
C PRO A 343 2.02 -9.69 -13.88
N GLU A 344 1.88 -10.53 -14.91
CA GLU A 344 2.94 -10.82 -15.88
C GLU A 344 3.39 -9.58 -16.67
N ASP A 345 2.48 -8.62 -16.85
CA ASP A 345 2.72 -7.36 -17.55
C ASP A 345 3.14 -6.20 -16.63
N ASP A 346 3.59 -6.49 -15.40
CA ASP A 346 4.11 -5.47 -14.50
C ASP A 346 5.40 -4.85 -15.05
N GLN A 347 5.31 -3.58 -15.45
CA GLN A 347 6.40 -2.86 -16.11
C GLN A 347 7.43 -2.32 -15.11
N ILE A 348 7.10 -2.24 -13.83
CA ILE A 348 7.95 -1.69 -12.77
C ILE A 348 8.67 -2.81 -12.04
N ILE A 349 7.93 -3.77 -11.48
CA ILE A 349 8.48 -4.94 -10.78
C ILE A 349 8.39 -6.15 -11.72
N PRO A 350 9.50 -6.57 -12.35
CA PRO A 350 9.47 -7.67 -13.31
C PRO A 350 9.06 -9.01 -12.67
N MET A 351 8.55 -9.91 -13.50
CA MET A 351 8.12 -11.28 -13.14
C MET A 351 9.20 -12.09 -12.40
N GLU A 352 10.48 -11.76 -12.60
CA GLU A 352 11.60 -12.38 -11.88
C GLU A 352 11.43 -12.25 -10.37
N HIS A 353 10.81 -11.16 -9.87
CA HIS A 353 10.55 -10.98 -8.45
C HIS A 353 9.47 -11.96 -7.93
N ALA A 354 8.44 -12.25 -8.71
CA ALA A 354 7.46 -13.28 -8.35
C ALA A 354 8.10 -14.66 -8.27
N ARG A 355 8.94 -15.02 -9.26
CA ARG A 355 9.68 -16.29 -9.27
C ARG A 355 10.63 -16.40 -8.07
N MET A 356 11.34 -15.32 -7.72
CA MET A 356 12.21 -15.29 -6.54
C MET A 356 11.42 -15.57 -5.25
N LEU A 357 10.20 -15.03 -5.14
CA LEU A 357 9.34 -15.28 -3.96
C LEU A 357 8.82 -16.71 -3.94
N GLU A 358 8.42 -17.25 -5.09
CA GLU A 358 7.96 -18.63 -5.20
C GLU A 358 9.08 -19.61 -4.84
N GLU A 359 10.28 -19.42 -5.41
CA GLU A 359 11.47 -20.21 -5.09
C GLU A 359 11.87 -20.09 -3.61
N ALA A 360 11.85 -18.87 -3.07
CA ALA A 360 12.21 -18.61 -1.68
C ALA A 360 11.19 -19.18 -0.68
N ALA A 361 9.91 -19.22 -1.03
CA ALA A 361 8.87 -19.79 -0.17
C ALA A 361 9.06 -21.31 0.07
N ASN A 362 9.70 -22.00 -0.87
CA ASN A 362 10.24 -23.35 -0.77
C ASN A 362 9.41 -24.35 0.07
N GLY A 363 8.15 -24.56 -0.35
CA GLY A 363 7.28 -25.56 0.29
C GLY A 363 6.62 -25.10 1.59
N ASN A 364 6.66 -23.84 1.96
CA ASN A 364 5.83 -23.32 3.03
C ASN A 364 4.34 -23.33 2.60
N ASP A 365 3.56 -24.19 3.21
CA ASP A 365 2.14 -24.41 2.89
C ASP A 365 1.26 -23.18 3.15
N LEU A 366 1.75 -22.21 3.92
CA LEU A 366 1.06 -20.94 4.18
C LEU A 366 1.27 -19.91 3.06
N VAL A 367 2.17 -20.15 2.11
CA VAL A 367 2.54 -19.17 1.09
C VAL A 367 2.07 -19.61 -0.29
N ARG A 368 1.43 -18.69 -1.03
CA ARG A 368 1.12 -18.86 -2.46
C ARG A 368 1.53 -17.61 -3.23
N VAL A 369 2.21 -17.82 -4.36
CA VAL A 369 2.51 -16.77 -5.34
C VAL A 369 1.66 -17.02 -6.57
N TRP A 370 0.73 -16.12 -6.85
CA TRP A 370 -0.21 -16.23 -7.96
C TRP A 370 0.13 -15.22 -9.04
N THR A 371 0.61 -15.71 -10.16
CA THR A 371 0.91 -14.89 -11.35
C THR A 371 -0.36 -14.70 -12.18
N LEU A 372 -0.59 -13.46 -12.61
CA LEU A 372 -1.82 -13.04 -13.28
C LEU A 372 -1.52 -12.64 -14.73
N PRO A 373 -2.39 -12.96 -15.71
CA PRO A 373 -2.15 -12.69 -17.13
C PRO A 373 -2.14 -11.20 -17.49
N GLY A 374 -2.43 -10.32 -16.54
CA GLY A 374 -2.39 -8.87 -16.71
C GLY A 374 -2.84 -8.14 -15.46
N GLY A 375 -2.67 -6.83 -15.47
CA GLY A 375 -2.99 -5.97 -14.34
C GLY A 375 -1.97 -4.86 -14.11
N GLY A 376 -0.84 -4.89 -14.83
CA GLY A 376 0.23 -3.92 -14.69
C GLY A 376 0.72 -3.74 -13.25
N HIS A 377 1.49 -2.70 -12.99
CA HIS A 377 1.97 -2.43 -11.65
C HIS A 377 0.87 -1.88 -10.74
N GLY A 378 0.36 -2.69 -9.82
CA GLY A 378 -0.68 -2.28 -8.87
C GLY A 378 -1.97 -1.75 -9.52
N ALA A 379 -2.27 -2.13 -10.76
CA ALA A 379 -3.41 -1.65 -11.53
C ALA A 379 -4.47 -2.75 -11.77
N ILE A 380 -4.42 -3.85 -11.04
CA ILE A 380 -5.35 -4.97 -11.15
C ILE A 380 -6.80 -4.48 -11.01
N ASP A 381 -7.06 -3.60 -10.05
CA ASP A 381 -8.35 -2.96 -9.80
C ASP A 381 -8.81 -2.03 -10.93
N ALA A 382 -7.89 -1.52 -11.73
CA ALA A 382 -8.21 -0.71 -12.90
C ALA A 382 -8.55 -1.57 -14.13
N VAL A 383 -8.07 -2.81 -14.19
CA VAL A 383 -8.36 -3.79 -15.26
C VAL A 383 -9.64 -4.55 -14.93
N ASP A 384 -9.69 -5.17 -13.76
CA ASP A 384 -10.85 -5.93 -13.29
C ASP A 384 -11.06 -5.69 -11.79
N ARG A 385 -11.85 -4.68 -11.48
CA ARG A 385 -12.07 -4.21 -10.13
C ARG A 385 -12.82 -5.23 -9.28
N ASP A 386 -13.88 -5.78 -9.85
CA ASP A 386 -14.80 -6.66 -9.12
C ASP A 386 -14.08 -7.97 -8.76
N TRP A 387 -13.27 -8.47 -9.67
CA TRP A 387 -12.42 -9.63 -9.42
C TRP A 387 -11.40 -9.36 -8.31
N PHE A 388 -10.66 -8.24 -8.39
CA PHE A 388 -9.66 -7.89 -7.38
C PHE A 388 -10.26 -7.84 -5.97
N TYR A 389 -11.40 -7.17 -5.83
CA TYR A 389 -12.07 -7.07 -4.54
C TYR A 389 -12.68 -8.40 -4.09
N ALA A 390 -13.18 -9.23 -4.99
CA ALA A 390 -13.67 -10.56 -4.66
C ALA A 390 -12.54 -11.49 -4.15
N VAL A 391 -11.37 -11.46 -4.80
CA VAL A 391 -10.18 -12.21 -4.38
C VAL A 391 -9.67 -11.72 -3.02
N ALA A 392 -9.48 -10.41 -2.86
CA ALA A 392 -9.00 -9.85 -1.61
C ALA A 392 -9.96 -10.14 -0.45
N ARG A 393 -11.27 -9.96 -0.67
CA ARG A 393 -12.30 -10.33 0.30
C ARG A 393 -12.27 -11.81 0.63
N GLY A 394 -12.25 -12.69 -0.37
CA GLY A 394 -12.23 -14.14 -0.19
C GLY A 394 -11.01 -14.61 0.60
N PHE A 395 -9.84 -13.98 0.35
CA PHE A 395 -8.63 -14.24 1.10
C PHE A 395 -8.80 -13.87 2.59
N PHE A 396 -9.16 -12.63 2.91
CA PHE A 396 -9.26 -12.20 4.31
C PHE A 396 -10.43 -12.84 5.06
N GLU A 397 -11.58 -13.06 4.41
CA GLU A 397 -12.72 -13.76 5.04
C GLU A 397 -12.43 -15.23 5.38
N ARG A 398 -11.50 -15.89 4.66
CA ARG A 398 -11.09 -17.27 4.97
C ARG A 398 -10.51 -17.40 6.37
N TRP A 399 -9.75 -16.41 6.79
CA TRP A 399 -9.02 -16.42 8.06
C TRP A 399 -9.73 -15.61 9.15
N ALA A 400 -10.71 -14.79 8.80
CA ALA A 400 -11.43 -13.93 9.72
C ALA A 400 -12.15 -14.72 10.82
N ARG A 401 -12.13 -14.17 12.03
CA ARG A 401 -13.00 -14.57 13.14
C ARG A 401 -13.97 -13.44 13.45
N TYR A 402 -15.22 -13.78 13.67
CA TYR A 402 -16.26 -12.82 14.04
C TYR A 402 -16.67 -13.06 15.49
N GLY A 403 -16.78 -12.00 16.29
CA GLY A 403 -17.19 -12.08 17.70
C GLY A 403 -18.58 -12.72 17.83
N GLY A 404 -18.71 -13.71 18.73
CA GLY A 404 -19.94 -14.45 18.97
C GLY A 404 -20.00 -15.83 18.32
N GLN A 405 -19.02 -16.21 17.49
CA GLN A 405 -18.98 -17.56 16.88
C GLN A 405 -18.04 -18.54 17.60
N ASP A 406 -16.99 -18.04 18.29
CA ASP A 406 -16.12 -18.87 19.13
C ASP A 406 -16.07 -18.21 20.51
N GLY A 407 -16.46 -18.98 21.56
CA GLY A 407 -16.57 -18.49 22.93
C GLY A 407 -15.37 -17.66 23.37
N ALA A 408 -15.66 -16.52 23.96
CA ALA A 408 -14.72 -15.52 24.43
C ALA A 408 -13.55 -16.15 25.23
N ALA A 409 -12.42 -16.34 24.59
CA ALA A 409 -11.15 -16.46 25.29
C ALA A 409 -10.77 -15.03 25.72
N GLY A 410 -10.92 -14.75 27.01
CA GLY A 410 -10.61 -13.46 27.61
C GLY A 410 -9.19 -13.06 27.30
N ARG A 411 -9.05 -11.90 26.63
CA ARG A 411 -7.77 -11.20 26.55
C ARG A 411 -7.75 -10.17 27.67
N ASP A 412 -6.65 -10.15 28.40
CA ASP A 412 -6.40 -9.26 29.52
C ASP A 412 -6.59 -7.79 29.12
N ALA A 413 -7.46 -7.10 29.83
CA ALA A 413 -7.84 -5.69 29.61
C ALA A 413 -6.83 -4.70 30.23
N ASP A 414 -5.62 -5.11 30.58
CA ASP A 414 -4.70 -4.33 31.44
C ASP A 414 -3.57 -3.61 30.70
N GLN A 415 -3.75 -3.23 29.43
CA GLN A 415 -2.85 -2.26 28.80
C GLN A 415 -3.53 -0.89 28.67
N PRO A 416 -2.85 0.19 29.12
CA PRO A 416 -3.44 1.53 29.09
C PRO A 416 -3.69 1.98 27.63
N PRO A 417 -4.81 2.67 27.35
CA PRO A 417 -5.11 3.17 26.02
C PRO A 417 -4.01 4.12 25.56
N VAL A 418 -3.49 3.89 24.34
CA VAL A 418 -2.55 4.80 23.68
C VAL A 418 -3.19 6.18 23.59
N LYS A 419 -2.57 7.18 24.21
CA LYS A 419 -3.05 8.56 24.19
C LYS A 419 -3.18 9.07 22.76
N LEU A 420 -4.37 9.50 22.38
CA LEU A 420 -4.62 10.36 21.22
C LEU A 420 -3.78 11.64 21.36
N ILE A 421 -2.72 11.79 20.58
CA ILE A 421 -1.82 12.94 20.65
C ILE A 421 -2.30 14.11 19.80
N TYR A 422 -3.26 13.92 18.89
CA TYR A 422 -3.84 15.04 18.14
C TYR A 422 -5.33 14.83 17.83
N SER A 423 -6.17 15.46 18.59
CA SER A 423 -7.42 16.00 18.08
C SER A 423 -7.03 17.22 17.24
N ALA A 424 -7.17 17.15 15.92
CA ALA A 424 -6.99 18.32 15.08
C ALA A 424 -8.03 19.36 15.49
N ALA A 425 -7.60 20.38 16.21
CA ALA A 425 -8.35 21.60 16.34
C ALA A 425 -8.42 22.26 14.97
N ARG A 426 -9.65 22.38 14.46
CA ARG A 426 -10.27 23.28 13.48
C ARG A 426 -9.41 23.98 12.45
#